data_5ddaf9b335229019534fddca425ed49a
#
_entry.id   5ddaf9b335229019534fddca425ed49a
#
_cell.length_a   1.000
_cell.length_b   1.000
_cell.length_c   1.000
_cell.angle_alpha   90.00
_cell.angle_beta   90.00
_cell.angle_gamma   90.00
#
_symmetry.space_group_name_H-M   'P 1'
#
loop_
_entity.id
_entity.type
_entity.pdbx_description
1 polymer ?
#
loop_
_entity_poly.entity_id
_entity_poly.type
_entity_poly.pdbx_seq_one_letter_code
_entity_poly.pdbx_strand_id
1 'polypeptide(L)'
;GCKLAVVDATGKVLDTGVAYITIGEGRKMEQGKETIRSMMLRHGVTAVAIGNGTASREAESVVASLLKELPGQAAYMVVSEAGASVYSASKLAAEEFPEYDVSLRSAVSIARRLQDPLAELVKIDPQAIGVGQYQHDMPKAELTAALDGVVEDCVNRVGVDLNTASFSLLSHIAGINQTIAKNIVAYRTENGAFTCLLYTSPSPRDGLLS
;
A
#
# COMPACT_ATOMS: atom_id res chain seq x y z
N GLY A 1 10.64 8.88 15.50
CA GLY A 1 9.34 8.34 15.82
C GLY A 1 8.80 7.48 14.69
N CYS A 2 8.03 6.46 15.01
CA CYS A 2 7.34 5.65 14.02
C CYS A 2 6.18 6.43 13.41
N LYS A 3 6.08 6.45 12.10
CA LYS A 3 4.94 7.02 11.39
C LYS A 3 3.82 5.98 11.34
N LEU A 4 2.60 6.45 11.56
CA LEU A 4 1.39 5.64 11.59
C LEU A 4 0.46 6.09 10.49
N ALA A 5 -0.21 5.14 9.84
CA ALA A 5 -1.29 5.39 8.90
C ALA A 5 -2.40 4.36 9.12
N VAL A 6 -3.64 4.80 9.15
CA VAL A 6 -4.82 3.95 9.16
C VAL A 6 -5.45 4.01 7.79
N VAL A 7 -5.73 2.86 7.21
CA VAL A 7 -6.38 2.74 5.90
C VAL A 7 -7.65 1.91 6.04
N ASP A 8 -8.66 2.25 5.24
CA ASP A 8 -9.87 1.43 5.15
C ASP A 8 -9.66 0.19 4.25
N ALA A 9 -10.70 -0.60 4.07
CA ALA A 9 -10.64 -1.83 3.27
C ALA A 9 -10.29 -1.58 1.77
N THR A 10 -10.42 -0.35 1.28
CA THR A 10 -10.06 0.02 -0.09
C THR A 10 -8.67 0.67 -0.20
N GLY A 11 -7.94 0.77 0.92
CA GLY A 11 -6.64 1.44 0.99
C GLY A 11 -6.71 2.96 1.08
N LYS A 12 -7.90 3.56 1.28
CA LYS A 12 -8.05 4.99 1.52
C LYS A 12 -7.52 5.35 2.90
N VAL A 13 -6.73 6.41 3.01
CA VAL A 13 -6.20 6.87 4.30
C VAL A 13 -7.30 7.51 5.12
N LEU A 14 -7.49 7.03 6.34
CA LEU A 14 -8.47 7.54 7.31
C LEU A 14 -7.82 8.44 8.36
N ASP A 15 -6.61 8.09 8.80
CA ASP A 15 -5.91 8.82 9.86
C ASP A 15 -4.40 8.61 9.75
N THR A 16 -3.63 9.58 10.27
CA THR A 16 -2.17 9.51 10.33
C THR A 16 -1.67 9.98 11.69
N GLY A 17 -0.51 9.48 12.10
CA GLY A 17 0.07 9.85 13.39
C GLY A 17 1.56 9.58 13.50
N VAL A 18 2.12 9.96 14.63
CA VAL A 18 3.51 9.68 15.00
C VAL A 18 3.56 9.14 16.42
N ALA A 19 4.18 7.98 16.60
CA ALA A 19 4.41 7.38 17.90
C ALA A 19 5.91 7.24 18.18
N TYR A 20 6.32 7.58 19.38
CA TYR A 20 7.71 7.44 19.84
C TYR A 20 7.80 6.17 20.70
N ILE A 21 8.16 5.05 20.06
CA ILE A 21 8.21 3.72 20.70
C ILE A 21 9.62 3.13 20.80
N THR A 22 10.64 3.83 20.26
CA THR A 22 11.99 3.30 20.12
C THR A 22 13.02 3.94 21.07
N ILE A 23 12.65 4.96 21.83
CA ILE A 23 13.57 5.72 22.66
C ILE A 23 13.18 5.60 24.13
N GLY A 24 13.85 4.66 24.83
CA GLY A 24 13.91 4.59 26.29
C GLY A 24 12.62 4.20 26.99
N GLU A 25 12.75 3.76 28.22
CA GLU A 25 11.65 3.62 29.17
C GLU A 25 11.24 5.00 29.65
N GLY A 26 9.97 5.37 29.48
CA GLY A 26 9.52 6.64 29.99
C GLY A 26 8.24 7.19 29.36
N ARG A 27 7.88 8.41 29.77
CA ARG A 27 6.63 9.08 29.44
C ARG A 27 6.35 9.17 27.91
N LYS A 28 7.38 9.30 27.09
CA LYS A 28 7.23 9.35 25.62
C LYS A 28 6.80 8.02 25.00
N MET A 29 7.29 6.91 25.56
CA MET A 29 6.91 5.58 25.11
C MET A 29 5.45 5.28 25.47
N GLU A 30 5.02 5.63 26.68
CA GLU A 30 3.63 5.48 27.08
C GLU A 30 2.68 6.35 26.25
N GLN A 31 3.08 7.58 25.94
CA GLN A 31 2.33 8.44 25.00
C GLN A 31 2.26 7.84 23.59
N GLY A 32 3.36 7.22 23.11
CA GLY A 32 3.40 6.54 21.83
C GLY A 32 2.46 5.33 21.79
N LYS A 33 2.44 4.52 22.84
CA LYS A 33 1.49 3.39 23.00
C LYS A 33 0.05 3.87 23.02
N GLU A 34 -0.24 4.93 23.76
CA GLU A 34 -1.59 5.49 23.85
C GLU A 34 -2.05 6.07 22.53
N THR A 35 -1.15 6.68 21.75
CA THR A 35 -1.44 7.13 20.37
C THR A 35 -1.88 5.96 19.49
N ILE A 36 -1.12 4.86 19.49
CA ILE A 36 -1.46 3.66 18.72
C ILE A 36 -2.79 3.08 19.20
N ARG A 37 -2.98 2.92 20.52
CA ARG A 37 -4.22 2.41 21.12
C ARG A 37 -5.44 3.23 20.69
N SER A 38 -5.36 4.54 20.82
CA SER A 38 -6.42 5.49 20.46
C SER A 38 -6.80 5.40 18.98
N MET A 39 -5.81 5.33 18.07
CA MET A 39 -6.07 5.17 16.65
C MET A 39 -6.71 3.82 16.32
N MET A 40 -6.24 2.72 16.94
CA MET A 40 -6.81 1.39 16.76
C MET A 40 -8.27 1.32 17.19
N LEU A 41 -8.60 1.87 18.36
CA LEU A 41 -9.98 1.88 18.88
C LEU A 41 -10.90 2.79 18.06
N ARG A 42 -10.43 3.99 17.71
CA ARG A 42 -11.21 4.98 16.95
C ARG A 42 -11.66 4.45 15.59
N HIS A 43 -10.81 3.69 14.93
CA HIS A 43 -11.05 3.21 13.58
C HIS A 43 -11.41 1.72 13.51
N GLY A 44 -11.54 1.04 14.65
CA GLY A 44 -11.86 -0.39 14.68
C GLY A 44 -10.84 -1.24 13.92
N VAL A 45 -9.54 -0.96 14.11
CA VAL A 45 -8.46 -1.64 13.37
C VAL A 45 -8.44 -3.13 13.71
N THR A 46 -8.50 -3.96 12.67
CA THR A 46 -8.47 -5.43 12.78
C THR A 46 -7.13 -6.04 12.39
N ALA A 47 -6.29 -5.30 11.67
CA ALA A 47 -4.97 -5.76 11.24
C ALA A 47 -3.94 -4.63 11.33
N VAL A 48 -2.73 -4.95 11.79
CA VAL A 48 -1.61 -4.01 11.90
C VAL A 48 -0.44 -4.52 11.05
N ALA A 49 -0.03 -3.72 10.07
CA ALA A 49 1.17 -3.95 9.28
C ALA A 49 2.38 -3.29 9.97
N ILE A 50 3.43 -4.05 10.19
CA ILE A 50 4.70 -3.56 10.75
C ILE A 50 5.77 -3.76 9.70
N GLY A 51 6.43 -2.68 9.27
CA GLY A 51 7.56 -2.78 8.36
C GLY A 51 8.75 -3.52 8.99
N ASN A 52 9.50 -4.28 8.19
CA ASN A 52 10.64 -5.07 8.66
C ASN A 52 11.96 -4.29 8.76
N GLY A 53 11.88 -2.96 8.89
CA GLY A 53 13.06 -2.09 9.03
C GLY A 53 13.72 -2.13 10.41
N THR A 54 14.60 -1.15 10.67
CA THR A 54 15.51 -1.13 11.84
C THR A 54 14.78 -1.21 13.19
N ALA A 55 13.60 -0.61 13.33
CA ALA A 55 12.82 -0.57 14.59
C ALA A 55 11.66 -1.59 14.61
N SER A 56 11.69 -2.60 13.75
CA SER A 56 10.59 -3.56 13.61
C SER A 56 10.34 -4.38 14.89
N ARG A 57 11.39 -4.80 15.58
CA ARG A 57 11.27 -5.61 16.81
C ARG A 57 10.65 -4.83 17.96
N GLU A 58 11.03 -3.57 18.12
CA GLU A 58 10.46 -2.67 19.12
C GLU A 58 8.99 -2.41 18.81
N ALA A 59 8.66 -2.12 17.55
CA ALA A 59 7.29 -1.92 17.09
C ALA A 59 6.44 -3.19 17.32
N GLU A 60 6.96 -4.36 16.99
CA GLU A 60 6.32 -5.65 17.20
C GLU A 60 6.03 -5.89 18.69
N SER A 61 7.00 -5.67 19.57
CA SER A 61 6.85 -5.82 21.01
C SER A 61 5.73 -4.92 21.58
N VAL A 62 5.72 -3.65 21.14
CA VAL A 62 4.69 -2.70 21.56
C VAL A 62 3.31 -3.10 21.05
N VAL A 63 3.17 -3.41 19.78
CA VAL A 63 1.90 -3.82 19.17
C VAL A 63 1.40 -5.12 19.81
N ALA A 64 2.25 -6.13 19.98
CA ALA A 64 1.89 -7.39 20.63
C ALA A 64 1.40 -7.20 22.06
N SER A 65 2.00 -6.26 22.82
CA SER A 65 1.51 -5.94 24.17
C SER A 65 0.14 -5.26 24.14
N LEU A 66 -0.07 -4.30 23.23
CA LEU A 66 -1.34 -3.60 23.07
C LEU A 66 -2.49 -4.54 22.64
N LEU A 67 -2.21 -5.48 21.74
CA LEU A 67 -3.22 -6.45 21.29
C LEU A 67 -3.72 -7.39 22.42
N LYS A 68 -2.90 -7.64 23.43
CA LYS A 68 -3.32 -8.42 24.63
C LYS A 68 -4.25 -7.63 25.54
N GLU A 69 -4.18 -6.30 25.50
CA GLU A 69 -4.94 -5.42 26.38
C GLU A 69 -6.23 -4.92 25.70
N LEU A 70 -6.28 -4.92 24.37
CA LEU A 70 -7.42 -4.41 23.62
C LEU A 70 -8.52 -5.46 23.48
N PRO A 71 -9.79 -5.05 23.62
CA PRO A 71 -10.91 -5.93 23.33
C PRO A 71 -10.99 -6.17 21.80
N GLY A 72 -11.14 -7.43 21.42
CA GLY A 72 -11.31 -7.81 20.01
C GLY A 72 -10.19 -8.71 19.49
N GLN A 73 -10.36 -9.17 18.25
CA GLN A 73 -9.40 -10.05 17.56
C GLN A 73 -8.65 -9.26 16.49
N ALA A 74 -7.80 -8.32 16.88
CA ALA A 74 -6.86 -7.72 15.95
C ALA A 74 -5.60 -8.58 15.86
N ALA A 75 -5.00 -8.63 14.66
CA ALA A 75 -3.76 -9.32 14.40
C ALA A 75 -2.69 -8.35 13.89
N TYR A 76 -1.42 -8.73 13.97
CA TYR A 76 -0.36 -8.00 13.31
C TYR A 76 0.44 -8.91 12.38
N MET A 77 1.08 -8.31 11.40
CA MET A 77 1.99 -8.98 10.49
C MET A 77 3.19 -8.07 10.18
N VAL A 78 4.37 -8.69 10.13
CA VAL A 78 5.57 -8.00 9.66
C VAL A 78 5.60 -8.05 8.12
N VAL A 79 5.68 -6.87 7.51
CA VAL A 79 5.57 -6.66 6.06
C VAL A 79 6.92 -6.18 5.51
N SER A 80 7.30 -6.67 4.33
CA SER A 80 8.53 -6.23 3.67
C SER A 80 8.50 -4.76 3.30
N GLU A 81 9.56 -4.02 3.66
CA GLU A 81 9.79 -2.63 3.27
C GLU A 81 10.56 -2.49 1.94
N ALA A 82 10.86 -3.59 1.25
CA ALA A 82 11.65 -3.54 0.02
C ALA A 82 11.09 -2.48 -0.96
N GLY A 83 11.94 -1.53 -1.38
CA GLY A 83 11.58 -0.44 -2.27
C GLY A 83 10.62 0.62 -1.71
N ALA A 84 10.19 0.55 -0.45
CA ALA A 84 9.25 1.54 0.12
C ALA A 84 9.85 2.96 0.13
N SER A 85 11.14 3.10 0.37
CA SER A 85 11.87 4.37 0.29
C SER A 85 11.95 4.91 -1.15
N VAL A 86 12.08 4.03 -2.14
CA VAL A 86 12.08 4.41 -3.56
C VAL A 86 10.71 4.96 -3.96
N TYR A 87 9.64 4.23 -3.63
CA TYR A 87 8.28 4.69 -3.88
C TYR A 87 7.98 6.03 -3.18
N SER A 88 8.22 6.12 -1.88
CA SER A 88 7.83 7.30 -1.09
C SER A 88 8.54 8.59 -1.51
N ALA A 89 9.74 8.50 -2.09
CA ALA A 89 10.47 9.61 -2.67
C ALA A 89 10.14 9.87 -4.16
N SER A 90 9.33 9.03 -4.79
CA SER A 90 9.00 9.14 -6.21
C SER A 90 8.01 10.28 -6.50
N LYS A 91 7.99 10.72 -7.76
CA LYS A 91 6.99 11.68 -8.26
C LYS A 91 5.57 11.13 -8.11
N LEU A 92 5.37 9.84 -8.37
CA LEU A 92 4.08 9.17 -8.22
C LEU A 92 3.54 9.30 -6.80
N ALA A 93 4.38 9.04 -5.78
CA ALA A 93 3.97 9.17 -4.38
C ALA A 93 3.71 10.64 -3.98
N ALA A 94 4.43 11.59 -4.58
CA ALA A 94 4.21 13.02 -4.37
C ALA A 94 2.88 13.48 -4.98
N GLU A 95 2.48 12.94 -6.11
CA GLU A 95 1.19 13.20 -6.76
C GLU A 95 0.02 12.53 -6.00
N GLU A 96 0.25 11.31 -5.48
CA GLU A 96 -0.76 10.56 -4.73
C GLU A 96 -1.01 11.17 -3.34
N PHE A 97 0.02 11.68 -2.68
CA PHE A 97 -0.03 12.28 -1.34
C PHE A 97 0.82 13.56 -1.26
N PRO A 98 0.36 14.66 -1.87
CA PRO A 98 1.13 15.90 -1.90
C PRO A 98 1.35 16.51 -0.51
N GLU A 99 0.42 16.30 0.42
CA GLU A 99 0.45 16.83 1.79
C GLU A 99 1.27 15.98 2.77
N TYR A 100 1.67 14.75 2.41
CA TYR A 100 2.40 13.87 3.30
C TYR A 100 3.90 13.92 3.08
N ASP A 101 4.66 13.84 4.15
CA ASP A 101 6.10 13.65 4.09
C ASP A 101 6.46 12.23 3.58
N VAL A 102 7.70 12.05 3.15
CA VAL A 102 8.22 10.78 2.62
C VAL A 102 7.97 9.60 3.58
N SER A 103 8.10 9.84 4.88
CA SER A 103 7.93 8.80 5.89
C SER A 103 6.47 8.39 6.07
N LEU A 104 5.52 9.34 5.99
CA LEU A 104 4.09 9.03 6.01
C LEU A 104 3.64 8.29 4.75
N ARG A 105 4.14 8.70 3.57
CA ARG A 105 3.89 7.96 2.32
C ARG A 105 4.36 6.52 2.42
N SER A 106 5.52 6.29 3.05
CA SER A 106 6.03 4.95 3.32
C SER A 106 5.10 4.17 4.25
N ALA A 107 4.61 4.78 5.34
CA ALA A 107 3.69 4.13 6.27
C ALA A 107 2.38 3.70 5.60
N VAL A 108 1.81 4.56 4.74
CA VAL A 108 0.62 4.21 3.94
C VAL A 108 0.91 3.02 3.01
N SER A 109 2.05 3.03 2.32
CA SER A 109 2.44 1.92 1.44
C SER A 109 2.58 0.61 2.21
N ILE A 110 3.19 0.61 3.40
CA ILE A 110 3.32 -0.60 4.24
C ILE A 110 1.94 -1.13 4.67
N ALA A 111 1.01 -0.26 5.06
CA ALA A 111 -0.34 -0.67 5.42
C ALA A 111 -1.07 -1.33 4.21
N ARG A 112 -0.98 -0.71 3.04
CA ARG A 112 -1.60 -1.23 1.81
C ARG A 112 -0.96 -2.54 1.32
N ARG A 113 0.34 -2.77 1.55
CA ARG A 113 1.00 -4.04 1.23
C ARG A 113 0.44 -5.23 1.99
N LEU A 114 -0.13 -5.01 3.17
CA LEU A 114 -0.82 -6.06 3.91
C LEU A 114 -2.15 -6.43 3.25
N GLN A 115 -2.82 -5.47 2.61
CA GLN A 115 -4.10 -5.68 1.93
C GLN A 115 -3.90 -6.27 0.53
N ASP A 116 -3.06 -5.62 -0.27
CA ASP A 116 -2.76 -5.98 -1.65
C ASP A 116 -1.30 -5.64 -1.97
N PRO A 117 -0.37 -6.59 -1.74
CA PRO A 117 1.05 -6.34 -1.96
C PRO A 117 1.36 -5.97 -3.42
N LEU A 118 0.65 -6.55 -4.40
CA LEU A 118 0.91 -6.31 -5.81
C LEU A 118 0.54 -4.88 -6.20
N ALA A 119 -0.56 -4.33 -5.65
CA ALA A 119 -0.97 -2.94 -5.89
C ALA A 119 0.08 -1.90 -5.51
N GLU A 120 0.92 -2.21 -4.51
CA GLU A 120 2.01 -1.32 -4.08
C GLU A 120 3.34 -1.65 -4.76
N LEU A 121 3.66 -2.92 -4.95
CA LEU A 121 4.94 -3.34 -5.53
C LEU A 121 5.10 -2.90 -6.99
N VAL A 122 4.04 -2.89 -7.79
CA VAL A 122 4.08 -2.42 -9.19
C VAL A 122 4.38 -0.93 -9.34
N LYS A 123 4.28 -0.14 -8.26
CA LYS A 123 4.67 1.28 -8.24
C LYS A 123 6.18 1.49 -8.19
N ILE A 124 6.94 0.42 -7.98
CA ILE A 124 8.38 0.45 -7.77
C ILE A 124 9.06 -0.16 -9.00
N ASP A 125 9.99 0.57 -9.60
CA ASP A 125 10.83 0.02 -10.67
C ASP A 125 11.61 -1.17 -10.13
N PRO A 126 11.45 -2.39 -10.68
CA PRO A 126 12.18 -3.57 -10.24
C PRO A 126 13.71 -3.37 -10.25
N GLN A 127 14.24 -2.56 -11.17
CA GLN A 127 15.67 -2.24 -11.24
C GLN A 127 16.17 -1.49 -10.00
N ALA A 128 15.30 -0.71 -9.34
CA ALA A 128 15.66 0.03 -8.14
C ALA A 128 15.82 -0.86 -6.89
N ILE A 129 15.22 -2.05 -6.90
CA ILE A 129 15.36 -3.06 -5.82
C ILE A 129 16.53 -4.01 -6.13
N GLY A 130 16.86 -4.16 -7.39
CA GLY A 130 17.85 -5.10 -7.91
C GLY A 130 17.22 -6.40 -8.40
N VAL A 131 17.37 -6.68 -9.69
CA VAL A 131 16.85 -7.89 -10.35
C VAL A 131 17.91 -8.93 -10.61
N GLY A 132 19.20 -8.56 -10.60
CA GLY A 132 20.31 -9.46 -10.79
C GLY A 132 21.66 -8.82 -10.64
N GLN A 133 22.68 -9.64 -10.40
CA GLN A 133 24.04 -9.20 -10.18
C GLN A 133 24.61 -8.41 -11.37
N TYR A 134 24.21 -8.78 -12.60
CA TYR A 134 24.73 -8.20 -13.84
C TYR A 134 23.76 -7.25 -14.53
N GLN A 135 22.76 -6.71 -13.80
CA GLN A 135 21.78 -5.80 -14.40
C GLN A 135 22.41 -4.55 -15.02
N HIS A 136 23.55 -4.10 -14.50
CA HIS A 136 24.26 -2.91 -15.00
C HIS A 136 25.04 -3.17 -16.29
N ASP A 137 25.32 -4.42 -16.62
CA ASP A 137 26.03 -4.84 -17.84
C ASP A 137 25.06 -5.07 -19.01
N MET A 138 23.74 -5.04 -18.75
CA MET A 138 22.71 -5.22 -19.78
C MET A 138 22.29 -3.88 -20.39
N PRO A 139 21.93 -3.86 -21.70
CA PRO A 139 21.33 -2.69 -22.31
C PRO A 139 20.04 -2.27 -21.57
N LYS A 140 20.04 -1.06 -21.03
CA LYS A 140 18.96 -0.58 -20.13
C LYS A 140 17.57 -0.67 -20.78
N ALA A 141 17.46 -0.33 -22.07
CA ALA A 141 16.17 -0.37 -22.76
C ALA A 141 15.60 -1.79 -22.88
N GLU A 142 16.47 -2.75 -23.19
CA GLU A 142 16.07 -4.17 -23.32
C GLU A 142 15.69 -4.76 -21.95
N LEU A 143 16.45 -4.44 -20.90
CA LEU A 143 16.15 -4.87 -19.54
C LEU A 143 14.80 -4.30 -19.09
N THR A 144 14.56 -3.01 -19.31
CA THR A 144 13.28 -2.35 -18.96
C THR A 144 12.12 -3.04 -19.69
N ALA A 145 12.21 -3.22 -21.01
CA ALA A 145 11.14 -3.86 -21.78
C ALA A 145 10.85 -5.30 -21.34
N ALA A 146 11.90 -6.07 -21.01
CA ALA A 146 11.75 -7.42 -20.50
C ALA A 146 11.06 -7.45 -19.12
N LEU A 147 11.45 -6.55 -18.23
CA LEU A 147 10.85 -6.43 -16.88
C LEU A 147 9.39 -5.98 -16.95
N ASP A 148 9.07 -5.00 -17.79
CA ASP A 148 7.69 -4.55 -18.01
C ASP A 148 6.80 -5.70 -18.50
N GLY A 149 7.28 -6.51 -19.45
CA GLY A 149 6.58 -7.70 -19.93
C GLY A 149 6.36 -8.75 -18.82
N VAL A 150 7.35 -8.98 -17.96
CA VAL A 150 7.21 -9.90 -16.80
C VAL A 150 6.20 -9.37 -15.79
N VAL A 151 6.22 -8.07 -15.48
CA VAL A 151 5.24 -7.45 -14.58
C VAL A 151 3.83 -7.60 -15.13
N GLU A 152 3.62 -7.29 -16.41
CA GLU A 152 2.33 -7.41 -17.09
C GLU A 152 1.82 -8.87 -17.06
N ASP A 153 2.66 -9.84 -17.39
CA ASP A 153 2.31 -11.28 -17.33
C ASP A 153 1.94 -11.72 -15.91
N CYS A 154 2.71 -11.30 -14.90
CA CYS A 154 2.42 -11.62 -13.51
C CYS A 154 1.08 -11.01 -13.04
N VAL A 155 0.83 -9.75 -13.36
CA VAL A 155 -0.43 -9.06 -12.99
C VAL A 155 -1.63 -9.78 -13.63
N ASN A 156 -1.55 -10.10 -14.91
CA ASN A 156 -2.66 -10.75 -15.62
C ASN A 156 -2.88 -12.21 -15.17
N ARG A 157 -1.86 -12.90 -14.68
CA ARG A 157 -1.99 -14.26 -14.11
C ARG A 157 -2.62 -14.27 -12.73
N VAL A 158 -2.22 -13.34 -11.86
CA VAL A 158 -2.71 -13.27 -10.47
C VAL A 158 -4.14 -12.77 -10.44
N GLY A 159 -4.50 -11.91 -11.37
CA GLY A 159 -5.75 -11.16 -11.33
C GLY A 159 -5.69 -9.97 -10.36
N VAL A 160 -6.70 -9.14 -10.37
CA VAL A 160 -6.71 -7.88 -9.63
C VAL A 160 -8.06 -7.66 -8.96
N ASP A 161 -8.04 -7.29 -7.67
CA ASP A 161 -9.22 -6.81 -6.97
C ASP A 161 -9.40 -5.31 -7.23
N LEU A 162 -10.52 -4.94 -7.85
CA LEU A 162 -10.85 -3.55 -8.16
C LEU A 162 -11.00 -2.68 -6.91
N ASN A 163 -11.27 -3.29 -5.76
CA ASN A 163 -11.45 -2.57 -4.51
C ASN A 163 -10.13 -2.15 -3.85
N THR A 164 -9.04 -2.86 -4.13
CA THR A 164 -7.71 -2.59 -3.55
C THR A 164 -6.69 -2.11 -4.58
N ALA A 165 -6.91 -2.41 -5.86
CA ALA A 165 -5.99 -2.10 -6.94
C ALA A 165 -5.60 -0.62 -7.00
N SER A 166 -4.31 -0.34 -7.11
CA SER A 166 -3.82 1.00 -7.40
C SER A 166 -4.02 1.37 -8.88
N PHE A 167 -3.97 2.66 -9.18
CA PHE A 167 -3.94 3.15 -10.56
C PHE A 167 -2.84 2.46 -11.38
N SER A 168 -1.64 2.34 -10.80
CA SER A 168 -0.51 1.68 -11.44
C SER A 168 -0.79 0.21 -11.75
N LEU A 169 -1.40 -0.53 -10.81
CA LEU A 169 -1.75 -1.94 -11.02
C LEU A 169 -2.78 -2.10 -12.13
N LEU A 170 -3.82 -1.27 -12.14
CA LEU A 170 -4.86 -1.30 -13.17
C LEU A 170 -4.31 -1.01 -14.56
N SER A 171 -3.26 -0.19 -14.68
CA SER A 171 -2.62 0.14 -15.96
C SER A 171 -1.88 -1.03 -16.61
N HIS A 172 -1.59 -2.09 -15.86
CA HIS A 172 -0.97 -3.33 -16.39
C HIS A 172 -2.00 -4.37 -16.85
N ILE A 173 -3.31 -4.10 -16.68
CA ILE A 173 -4.35 -5.05 -17.08
C ILE A 173 -4.67 -4.87 -18.56
N ALA A 174 -4.68 -5.98 -19.29
CA ALA A 174 -5.09 -5.99 -20.69
C ALA A 174 -6.52 -5.42 -20.86
N GLY A 175 -6.66 -4.43 -21.73
CA GLY A 175 -7.94 -3.77 -22.00
C GLY A 175 -8.29 -2.60 -21.07
N ILE A 176 -7.52 -2.32 -20.03
CA ILE A 176 -7.70 -1.15 -19.17
C ILE A 176 -6.69 -0.06 -19.57
N ASN A 177 -7.17 1.00 -20.18
CA ASN A 177 -6.34 2.17 -20.45
C ASN A 177 -6.25 3.10 -19.22
N GLN A 178 -5.35 4.09 -19.28
CA GLN A 178 -5.12 5.03 -18.19
C GLN A 178 -6.38 5.80 -17.75
N THR A 179 -7.27 6.12 -18.69
CA THR A 179 -8.52 6.83 -18.39
C THR A 179 -9.47 5.95 -17.61
N ILE A 180 -9.65 4.70 -18.02
CA ILE A 180 -10.46 3.71 -17.30
C ILE A 180 -9.89 3.46 -15.90
N ALA A 181 -8.58 3.28 -15.78
CA ALA A 181 -7.93 3.08 -14.49
C ALA A 181 -8.16 4.27 -13.53
N LYS A 182 -8.05 5.50 -14.01
CA LYS A 182 -8.36 6.70 -13.22
C LYS A 182 -9.81 6.76 -12.79
N ASN A 183 -10.74 6.44 -13.68
CA ASN A 183 -12.17 6.45 -13.39
C ASN A 183 -12.54 5.40 -12.35
N ILE A 184 -11.96 4.20 -12.40
CA ILE A 184 -12.16 3.15 -11.39
C ILE A 184 -11.74 3.64 -10.00
N VAL A 185 -10.52 4.21 -9.90
CA VAL A 185 -10.00 4.72 -8.62
C VAL A 185 -10.84 5.90 -8.11
N ALA A 186 -11.21 6.84 -8.97
CA ALA A 186 -12.04 7.99 -8.60
C ALA A 186 -13.43 7.54 -8.11
N TYR A 187 -14.10 6.67 -8.86
CA TYR A 187 -15.39 6.12 -8.47
C TYR A 187 -15.35 5.46 -7.09
N ARG A 188 -14.35 4.60 -6.84
CA ARG A 188 -14.18 3.92 -5.56
C ARG A 188 -13.94 4.90 -4.41
N THR A 189 -13.16 5.96 -4.66
CA THR A 189 -12.86 6.98 -3.65
C THR A 189 -14.09 7.76 -3.24
N GLU A 190 -15.00 8.03 -4.18
CA GLU A 190 -16.21 8.80 -3.95
C GLU A 190 -17.39 7.95 -3.44
N ASN A 191 -17.56 6.74 -3.97
CA ASN A 191 -18.74 5.90 -3.75
C ASN A 191 -18.48 4.68 -2.85
N GLY A 192 -17.23 4.43 -2.46
CA GLY A 192 -16.84 3.26 -1.68
C GLY A 192 -16.58 2.02 -2.55
N ALA A 193 -16.54 0.85 -1.92
CA ALA A 193 -16.20 -0.40 -2.58
C ALA A 193 -17.24 -0.81 -3.64
N PHE A 194 -16.76 -1.40 -4.72
CA PHE A 194 -17.62 -2.06 -5.71
C PHE A 194 -18.28 -3.30 -5.10
N THR A 195 -19.58 -3.41 -5.23
CA THR A 195 -20.37 -4.56 -4.75
C THR A 195 -20.67 -5.56 -5.86
N CYS A 196 -20.66 -5.12 -7.12
CA CYS A 196 -20.90 -5.98 -8.28
C CYS A 196 -20.21 -5.41 -9.53
N LEU A 197 -19.45 -6.23 -10.24
CA LEU A 197 -18.79 -5.86 -11.50
C LEU A 197 -19.78 -5.54 -12.64
N LEU A 198 -20.98 -6.13 -12.61
CA LEU A 198 -22.00 -5.92 -13.64
C LEU A 198 -22.57 -4.49 -13.67
N TYR A 199 -22.51 -3.75 -12.56
CA TYR A 199 -22.99 -2.37 -12.49
C TYR A 199 -21.95 -1.33 -12.87
N THR A 200 -20.68 -1.72 -13.01
CA THR A 200 -19.54 -0.79 -13.11
C THR A 200 -18.74 -0.94 -14.41
N SER A 201 -18.86 -2.05 -15.09
CA SER A 201 -18.29 -2.24 -16.42
C SER A 201 -19.38 -2.02 -17.47
N PRO A 202 -19.23 -1.04 -18.40
CA PRO A 202 -20.11 -1.00 -19.55
C PRO A 202 -20.00 -2.35 -20.27
N SER A 203 -21.12 -3.03 -20.41
CA SER A 203 -21.16 -4.29 -21.13
C SER A 203 -20.57 -4.09 -22.54
N PRO A 204 -19.77 -5.02 -23.07
CA PRO A 204 -19.35 -4.94 -24.47
C PRO A 204 -20.51 -4.86 -25.46
N ARG A 205 -21.74 -5.13 -25.00
CA ARG A 205 -22.98 -4.99 -25.78
C ARG A 205 -23.53 -3.57 -25.79
N ASP A 206 -23.16 -2.72 -24.82
CA ASP A 206 -23.67 -1.35 -24.75
C ASP A 206 -22.98 -0.41 -25.75
N GLY A 207 -21.85 -0.82 -26.35
CA GLY A 207 -21.15 -0.11 -27.43
C GLY A 207 -21.64 -0.43 -28.83
N LEU A 208 -22.63 -1.33 -28.99
CA LEU A 208 -23.18 -1.72 -30.32
C LEU A 208 -24.55 -1.10 -30.62
N LEU A 209 -25.03 -0.20 -29.78
CA LEU A 209 -26.35 0.46 -29.95
C LEU A 209 -26.27 1.99 -30.04
N SER A 210 -25.12 2.53 -30.50
CA SER A 210 -25.03 3.96 -30.87
C SER A 210 -24.50 4.14 -32.27
#